data_b4f67e731b3879a25114c4e1f184f726
#
_entry.id   b4f67e731b3879a25114c4e1f184f726
#
_cell.length_a   1.000
_cell.length_b   1.000
_cell.length_c   1.000
_cell.angle_alpha   90.00
_cell.angle_beta   90.00
_cell.angle_gamma   90.00
#
_symmetry.space_group_name_H-M   'P 1'
#
loop_
_entity.id
_entity.type
_entity.pdbx_description
1 polymer ?
#
loop_
_entity_poly.entity_id
_entity_poly.type
_entity_poly.pdbx_seq_one_letter_code
_entity_poly.pdbx_strand_id
1 'polypeptide(L)'
;YDFKQADDAKHRAGTGVSNRRILENLRRLTATGIPVEIRIPLIPGYNMEQEDLEKAGRFLAGVPQPPPVRLLAYHPFAHEKYRFAGRSDTLPDADPPEDAEMESAAGILRSFGLKVLW
;
A
#
# COMPACT_ATOMS: atom_id res chain seq x y z
N TYR A 1 3.79 -8.46 -4.13
CA TYR A 1 4.65 -7.62 -3.26
C TYR A 1 3.78 -6.63 -2.50
N ASP A 2 3.81 -6.70 -1.18
CA ASP A 2 2.98 -5.85 -0.32
C ASP A 2 3.58 -4.46 -0.16
N PHE A 3 2.76 -3.46 -0.39
CA PHE A 3 3.12 -2.05 -0.23
C PHE A 3 2.05 -1.36 0.62
N LYS A 4 2.41 -0.93 1.81
CA LYS A 4 1.42 -0.39 2.74
C LYS A 4 1.43 1.14 2.84
N GLN A 5 2.60 1.74 2.84
CA GLN A 5 2.72 3.19 3.04
C GLN A 5 4.05 3.71 2.49
N ALA A 6 3.99 4.76 1.67
CA ALA A 6 5.18 5.42 1.13
C ALA A 6 5.84 6.35 2.14
N ASP A 7 5.06 6.89 3.08
CA ASP A 7 5.57 7.76 4.14
C ASP A 7 6.22 6.92 5.24
N ASP A 8 7.51 7.12 5.50
CA ASP A 8 8.25 6.32 6.46
C ASP A 8 7.73 6.46 7.89
N ALA A 9 7.38 7.67 8.30
CA ALA A 9 6.86 7.89 9.66
C ALA A 9 5.54 7.16 9.88
N LYS A 10 4.63 7.24 8.91
CA LYS A 10 3.36 6.52 8.98
C LYS A 10 3.56 5.01 8.91
N HIS A 11 4.51 4.54 8.09
CA HIS A 11 4.83 3.12 8.00
C HIS A 11 5.34 2.60 9.34
N ARG A 12 6.23 3.32 10.00
CA ARG A 12 6.73 2.96 11.33
C ARG A 12 5.62 2.95 12.37
N ALA A 13 4.72 3.93 12.32
CA ALA A 13 3.60 3.99 13.25
C ALA A 13 2.64 2.81 13.08
N GLY A 14 2.41 2.36 11.83
CA GLY A 14 1.48 1.27 11.55
C GLY A 14 2.10 -0.13 11.66
N THR A 15 3.39 -0.29 11.41
CA THR A 15 4.05 -1.60 11.35
C THR A 15 5.19 -1.79 12.36
N GLY A 16 5.65 -0.71 12.98
CA GLY A 16 6.79 -0.74 13.90
C GLY A 16 8.16 -0.71 13.23
N VAL A 17 8.22 -0.71 11.90
CA VAL A 17 9.49 -0.73 11.15
C VAL A 17 9.49 0.30 10.03
N SER A 18 10.69 0.69 9.59
CA SER A 18 10.89 1.57 8.44
C SER A 18 10.48 0.88 7.14
N ASN A 19 9.99 1.67 6.17
CA ASN A 19 9.71 1.18 4.82
C ASN A 19 10.92 1.21 3.89
N ARG A 20 12.05 1.72 4.35
CA ARG A 20 13.24 1.96 3.52
C ARG A 20 13.69 0.73 2.74
N ARG A 21 13.82 -0.40 3.42
CA ARG A 21 14.27 -1.65 2.79
C ARG A 21 13.25 -2.17 1.79
N ILE A 22 11.96 -2.03 2.09
CA ILE A 22 10.88 -2.43 1.19
C ILE A 22 10.95 -1.62 -0.10
N LEU A 23 11.12 -0.31 -0.01
CA LEU A 23 11.21 0.56 -1.17
C LEU A 23 12.46 0.30 -2.00
N GLU A 24 13.61 0.09 -1.37
CA GLU A 24 14.85 -0.25 -2.07
C GLU A 24 14.76 -1.59 -2.80
N ASN A 25 14.22 -2.60 -2.15
CA ASN A 25 14.04 -3.92 -2.75
C ASN A 25 13.08 -3.87 -3.94
N LEU A 26 12.02 -3.07 -3.84
CA LEU A 26 11.08 -2.90 -4.93
C LEU A 26 11.75 -2.26 -6.15
N ARG A 27 12.57 -1.24 -5.96
CA ARG A 27 13.34 -0.62 -7.04
C ARG A 27 14.26 -1.63 -7.74
N ARG A 28 14.97 -2.44 -6.96
CA ARG A 28 15.86 -3.47 -7.49
C ARG A 28 15.09 -4.52 -8.27
N LEU A 29 13.98 -4.99 -7.71
CA LEU A 29 13.16 -6.03 -8.32
C LEU A 29 12.55 -5.57 -9.64
N THR A 30 12.02 -4.35 -9.70
CA THR A 30 11.45 -3.80 -10.93
C THR A 30 12.50 -3.55 -12.00
N ALA A 31 13.74 -3.28 -11.61
CA ALA A 31 14.84 -3.11 -12.57
C ALA A 31 15.26 -4.41 -13.25
N THR A 32 14.95 -5.59 -12.67
CA THR A 32 15.32 -6.89 -13.26
C THR A 32 14.41 -7.33 -14.41
N GLY A 33 13.27 -6.67 -14.61
CA GLY A 33 12.30 -7.08 -15.62
C GLY A 33 11.41 -8.26 -15.21
N ILE A 34 11.56 -8.79 -14.00
CA ILE A 34 10.70 -9.86 -13.48
C ILE A 34 9.30 -9.30 -13.28
N PRO A 35 8.23 -10.01 -13.73
CA PRO A 35 6.86 -9.57 -13.49
C PRO A 35 6.55 -9.45 -12.01
N VAL A 36 6.05 -8.28 -11.59
CA VAL A 36 5.72 -7.98 -10.19
C VAL A 36 4.32 -7.37 -10.16
N GLU A 37 3.50 -7.79 -9.22
CA GLU A 37 2.24 -7.12 -8.89
C GLU A 37 2.37 -6.50 -7.51
N ILE A 38 2.02 -5.23 -7.39
CA ILE A 38 1.99 -4.54 -6.09
C ILE A 38 0.61 -4.73 -5.48
N ARG A 39 0.56 -5.12 -4.22
CA ARG A 39 -0.67 -5.25 -3.45
C ARG A 39 -0.71 -4.18 -2.38
N ILE A 40 -1.75 -3.38 -2.38
CA ILE A 40 -1.94 -2.33 -1.39
C ILE A 40 -3.24 -2.59 -0.64
N PRO A 41 -3.16 -3.05 0.61
CA PRO A 41 -4.35 -3.12 1.44
C PRO A 41 -4.76 -1.70 1.85
N LEU A 42 -5.95 -1.26 1.43
CA LEU A 42 -6.46 0.05 1.78
C LEU A 42 -7.09 0.03 3.16
N ILE A 43 -6.50 0.78 4.07
CA ILE A 43 -6.87 0.82 5.48
C ILE A 43 -7.29 2.26 5.82
N PRO A 44 -8.60 2.50 6.03
CA PRO A 44 -9.06 3.84 6.41
C PRO A 44 -8.33 4.34 7.66
N GLY A 45 -7.91 5.59 7.64
CA GLY A 45 -7.15 6.20 8.72
C GLY A 45 -5.64 5.95 8.69
N TYR A 46 -5.16 5.12 7.75
CA TYR A 46 -3.73 4.80 7.66
C TYR A 46 -3.11 5.17 6.31
N ASN A 47 -3.68 4.72 5.19
CA ASN A 47 -3.09 4.92 3.87
C ASN A 47 -4.08 5.38 2.80
N MET A 48 -5.29 5.81 3.18
CA MET A 48 -6.34 6.17 2.23
C MET A 48 -6.52 7.67 2.02
N GLU A 49 -5.78 8.51 2.72
CA GLU A 49 -5.86 9.94 2.48
C GLU A 49 -5.22 10.27 1.12
N GLN A 50 -5.69 11.37 0.52
CA GLN A 50 -5.21 11.78 -0.79
C GLN A 50 -3.69 11.91 -0.82
N GLU A 51 -3.11 12.50 0.20
CA GLU A 51 -1.66 12.66 0.33
C GLU A 51 -0.92 11.33 0.34
N ASP A 52 -1.46 10.34 1.06
CA ASP A 52 -0.86 8.99 1.13
C ASP A 52 -0.84 8.32 -0.24
N LEU A 53 -1.97 8.40 -0.94
CA LEU A 53 -2.12 7.80 -2.27
C LEU A 53 -1.27 8.51 -3.32
N GLU A 54 -1.15 9.82 -3.22
CA GLU A 54 -0.27 10.59 -4.12
C GLU A 54 1.20 10.23 -3.92
N LYS A 55 1.65 10.08 -2.67
CA LYS A 55 3.01 9.65 -2.37
C LYS A 55 3.29 8.25 -2.91
N ALA A 56 2.35 7.33 -2.70
CA ALA A 56 2.45 5.97 -3.22
C ALA A 56 2.51 5.96 -4.76
N GLY A 57 1.60 6.71 -5.40
CA GLY A 57 1.57 6.79 -6.86
C GLY A 57 2.85 7.38 -7.43
N ARG A 58 3.35 8.44 -6.83
CA ARG A 58 4.59 9.08 -7.26
C ARG A 58 5.79 8.14 -7.15
N PHE A 59 5.90 7.41 -6.06
CA PHE A 59 6.95 6.43 -5.87
C PHE A 59 6.85 5.29 -6.89
N LEU A 60 5.68 4.68 -7.02
CA LEU A 60 5.48 3.52 -7.88
C LEU A 60 5.61 3.85 -9.36
N ALA A 61 5.21 5.05 -9.77
CA ALA A 61 5.40 5.50 -11.15
C ALA A 61 6.87 5.82 -11.47
N GLY A 62 7.67 6.09 -10.45
CA GLY A 62 9.09 6.44 -10.60
C GLY A 62 10.04 5.26 -10.59
N VAL A 63 9.59 4.03 -10.32
CA VAL A 63 10.48 2.86 -10.35
C VAL A 63 10.73 2.42 -11.80
N PRO A 64 11.86 1.71 -12.07
CA PRO A 64 12.06 1.11 -13.40
C PRO A 64 10.92 0.12 -13.69
N GLN A 65 10.29 0.20 -14.85
CA GLN A 65 9.18 -0.67 -15.23
C GLN A 65 8.06 -0.70 -14.19
N PRO A 66 7.28 0.38 -14.03
CA PRO A 66 6.24 0.46 -13.02
C PRO A 66 5.29 -0.75 -13.08
N PRO A 67 5.11 -1.48 -11.96
CA PRO A 67 4.29 -2.69 -11.94
C PRO A 67 2.81 -2.36 -11.85
N PRO A 68 1.92 -3.30 -12.21
CA PRO A 68 0.51 -3.16 -11.94
C PRO A 68 0.24 -3.18 -10.43
N VAL A 69 -0.81 -2.50 -10.04
CA VAL A 69 -1.22 -2.35 -8.64
C VAL A 69 -2.58 -3.01 -8.44
N ARG A 70 -2.69 -3.82 -7.40
CA ARG A 70 -3.97 -4.37 -6.95
C ARG A 70 -4.31 -3.81 -5.58
N LEU A 71 -5.45 -3.14 -5.51
CA LEU A 71 -5.96 -2.63 -4.24
C LEU A 71 -6.83 -3.68 -3.56
N LEU A 72 -6.64 -3.85 -2.26
CA LEU A 72 -7.39 -4.78 -1.45
C LEU A 72 -8.13 -4.01 -0.37
N ALA A 73 -9.41 -4.34 -0.17
CA ALA A 73 -10.17 -3.74 0.92
C ALA A 73 -9.68 -4.30 2.26
N TYR A 74 -9.45 -3.41 3.22
CA TYR A 74 -9.09 -3.82 4.57
C TYR A 74 -10.25 -4.61 5.21
N HIS A 75 -9.92 -5.73 5.87
CA HIS A 75 -10.89 -6.55 6.59
C HIS A 75 -10.50 -6.63 8.08
N PRO A 76 -11.49 -6.66 9.00
CA PRO A 76 -11.22 -6.77 10.44
C PRO A 76 -10.38 -7.98 10.82
N PHE A 77 -10.39 -9.05 10.04
CA PHE A 77 -9.56 -10.23 10.27
C PHE A 77 -8.07 -9.96 10.29
N ALA A 78 -7.61 -8.86 9.70
CA ALA A 78 -6.20 -8.49 9.73
C ALA A 78 -5.71 -8.22 11.15
N HIS A 79 -6.55 -7.62 12.02
CA HIS A 79 -6.23 -7.40 13.42
C HIS A 79 -5.93 -8.71 14.14
N GLU A 80 -6.79 -9.72 13.97
CA GLU A 80 -6.61 -11.02 14.59
C GLU A 80 -5.33 -11.71 14.14
N LYS A 81 -5.02 -11.64 12.85
CA LYS A 81 -3.78 -12.21 12.33
C LYS A 81 -2.55 -11.60 12.97
N TYR A 82 -2.52 -10.30 13.15
CA TYR A 82 -1.39 -9.63 13.78
C TYR A 82 -1.25 -9.99 15.25
N ARG A 83 -2.36 -10.16 15.97
CA ARG A 83 -2.34 -10.61 17.35
C ARG A 83 -1.76 -12.01 17.48
N PHE A 84 -2.22 -12.95 16.65
CA PHE A 84 -1.73 -14.33 16.65
C PHE A 84 -0.25 -14.43 16.28
N ALA A 85 0.25 -13.51 15.47
CA ALA A 85 1.66 -13.46 15.12
C ALA A 85 2.54 -12.86 16.23
N GLY A 86 1.97 -12.50 17.38
CA GLY A 86 2.71 -11.90 18.49
C GLY A 86 3.12 -10.44 18.24
N ARG A 87 2.54 -9.80 17.26
CA ARG A 87 2.80 -8.39 16.93
C ARG A 87 1.78 -7.49 17.60
N SER A 88 2.24 -6.31 18.03
CA SER A 88 1.32 -5.27 18.47
C SER A 88 0.42 -4.87 17.31
N ASP A 89 -0.88 -4.83 17.58
CA ASP A 89 -1.85 -4.35 16.58
C ASP A 89 -1.87 -2.83 16.60
N THR A 90 -1.17 -2.22 15.63
CA THR A 90 -1.08 -0.76 15.50
C THR A 90 -1.96 -0.24 14.38
N LEU A 91 -2.70 -1.12 13.67
CA LEU A 91 -3.59 -0.72 12.60
C LEU A 91 -4.88 -0.09 13.17
N PRO A 92 -5.46 0.90 12.47
CA PRO A 92 -6.73 1.48 12.89
C PRO A 92 -7.84 0.43 12.97
N ASP A 93 -8.69 0.54 13.98
CA ASP A 93 -9.91 -0.24 14.09
C ASP A 93 -10.99 0.46 13.28
N ALA A 94 -11.12 0.10 12.02
CA ALA A 94 -12.00 0.76 11.07
C ALA A 94 -12.74 -0.26 10.22
N ASP A 95 -13.91 0.14 9.72
CA ASP A 95 -14.66 -0.66 8.75
C ASP A 95 -13.92 -0.74 7.42
N PRO A 96 -14.14 -1.80 6.63
CA PRO A 96 -13.59 -1.88 5.28
C PRO A 96 -14.05 -0.68 4.43
N PRO A 97 -13.21 -0.20 3.49
CA PRO A 97 -13.62 0.87 2.60
C PRO A 97 -14.77 0.44 1.68
N GLU A 98 -15.64 1.38 1.36
CA GLU A 98 -16.72 1.17 0.41
C GLU A 98 -16.19 1.19 -1.04
N ASP A 99 -16.98 0.65 -1.98
CA ASP A 99 -16.60 0.60 -3.39
C ASP A 99 -16.28 1.98 -3.96
N ALA A 100 -17.03 3.01 -3.57
CA ALA A 100 -16.76 4.38 -4.00
C ALA A 100 -15.41 4.88 -3.53
N GLU A 101 -15.00 4.52 -2.31
CA GLU A 101 -13.69 4.85 -1.76
C GLU A 101 -12.57 4.09 -2.46
N MET A 102 -12.80 2.81 -2.77
CA MET A 102 -11.86 2.00 -3.55
C MET A 102 -11.63 2.59 -4.93
N GLU A 103 -12.70 2.99 -5.63
CA GLU A 103 -12.61 3.57 -6.96
C GLU A 103 -11.94 4.95 -6.95
N SER A 104 -12.21 5.76 -5.91
CA SER A 104 -11.54 7.04 -5.73
C SER A 104 -10.03 6.86 -5.55
N ALA A 105 -9.62 5.91 -4.71
CA ALA A 105 -8.20 5.59 -4.51
C ALA A 105 -7.55 5.10 -5.80
N ALA A 106 -8.22 4.21 -6.52
CA ALA A 106 -7.73 3.73 -7.81
C ALA A 106 -7.56 4.87 -8.81
N GLY A 107 -8.48 5.82 -8.84
CA GLY A 107 -8.41 6.99 -9.71
C GLY A 107 -7.18 7.86 -9.44
N ILE A 108 -6.86 8.07 -8.17
CA ILE A 108 -5.65 8.83 -7.77
C ILE A 108 -4.39 8.13 -8.30
N LEU A 109 -4.27 6.83 -8.06
CA LEU A 109 -3.11 6.06 -8.52
C LEU A 109 -3.03 5.99 -10.05
N ARG A 110 -4.16 5.84 -10.73
CA ARG A 110 -4.21 5.84 -12.21
C ARG A 110 -3.76 7.18 -12.80
N SER A 111 -3.95 8.28 -12.08
CA SER A 111 -3.52 9.59 -12.54
C SER A 111 -2.00 9.70 -12.71
N PHE A 112 -1.24 8.80 -12.09
CA PHE A 112 0.22 8.69 -12.25
C PHE A 112 0.61 7.76 -13.41
N GLY A 113 -0.34 7.23 -14.16
CA GLY A 113 -0.07 6.31 -15.27
C GLY A 113 0.00 4.84 -14.86
N LEU A 114 -0.32 4.52 -13.62
CA LEU A 114 -0.28 3.15 -13.12
C LEU A 114 -1.52 2.36 -13.58
N LYS A 115 -1.33 1.07 -13.82
CA LYS A 115 -2.43 0.13 -14.04
C LYS A 115 -2.92 -0.34 -12.67
N VAL A 116 -4.19 -0.08 -12.37
CA VAL A 116 -4.76 -0.37 -11.05
C VAL A 116 -5.99 -1.26 -11.19
N LEU A 117 -5.99 -2.33 -10.42
CA LEU A 117 -7.08 -3.32 -10.33
C LEU A 117 -7.57 -3.40 -8.89
N TRP A 118 -8.85 -3.72 -8.73
CA TRP A 118 -9.39 -4.01 -7.40
C TRP A 118 -10.67 -4.83 -7.45
#